data_5fa90b143509a12f2259c7bac031b777
#
_entry.id   5fa90b143509a12f2259c7bac031b777
#
_cell.length_a   1.000
_cell.length_b   1.000
_cell.length_c   1.000
_cell.angle_alpha   90.00
_cell.angle_beta   90.00
_cell.angle_gamma   90.00
#
_symmetry.space_group_name_H-M   'P 1'
#
loop_
_entity.id
_entity.type
_entity.pdbx_description
1 polymer ?
#
loop_
_entity_poly.entity_id
_entity_poly.type
_entity_poly.pdbx_seq_one_letter_code
_entity_poly.pdbx_strand_id
1 'polypeptide(L)'
;MFENRLPRYEPLSGDDLDALDRGWERLVSEVGVRFDHPEARRLMAAAGQTVEDDVVRLDPDFLRAQLALAPREFTLAARNPARSLRIGGDAMIFCAAQGPPFVRRGDERRDGTFEDFRRLVMLVQASGVLDTPGRNVLEPNDLPLDIRHLLRAQAMIRLTDLVWSGEPSSTAAAEDCLRMAEIVFGGREAIERQPVLFANCNVNSPLNFDERMLEGILAYAGAGQAVIITPFLLMGAMAPVSVPAALVQQTAEVLAGVALAQLVRPGTPCVMGSFLSSTDMKTGSPAFGGPESAAGLYASGQIARRLGIPWRSGGGTLTASPAVDFQAGYEALNTQLSAFLAGANVCWQSAGWLEGGLVTSYEKMVADIELLDLLLRQFTPLRIDADAIAFDAHAEVGHAGHFFGAAHTLERFRDCFWRPSVATTDNFDRWTRAGRPDHATRASARVDELLEAYERPPLDDAIEAELIEFVERRARELGDPIDRALLG
;
A
#
# COMPACT_ATOMS: atom_id res chain seq x y z
N MET A 1 -10.15 -6.63 -4.02
CA MET A 1 -8.96 -7.40 -4.50
C MET A 1 -9.15 -7.72 -5.98
N PHE A 2 -8.13 -7.46 -6.79
CA PHE A 2 -8.13 -7.66 -8.25
C PHE A 2 -7.25 -8.85 -8.65
N GLU A 3 -7.67 -9.64 -9.64
CA GLU A 3 -6.89 -10.72 -10.25
C GLU A 3 -6.18 -10.17 -11.47
N ASN A 4 -4.89 -9.90 -11.35
CA ASN A 4 -4.09 -9.33 -12.42
C ASN A 4 -3.54 -10.42 -13.35
N ARG A 5 -4.28 -10.73 -14.42
CA ARG A 5 -3.91 -11.73 -15.43
C ARG A 5 -3.18 -11.15 -16.64
N LEU A 6 -2.70 -9.91 -16.54
CA LEU A 6 -1.95 -9.28 -17.62
C LEU A 6 -0.61 -10.00 -17.84
N PRO A 7 -0.12 -10.09 -19.09
CA PRO A 7 1.27 -10.40 -19.34
C PRO A 7 2.17 -9.40 -18.62
N ARG A 8 3.16 -9.90 -17.90
CA ARG A 8 4.10 -9.03 -17.16
C ARG A 8 5.06 -8.37 -18.13
N TYR A 9 5.32 -7.08 -17.94
CA TYR A 9 6.39 -6.40 -18.64
C TYR A 9 7.71 -6.66 -17.90
N GLU A 10 8.59 -7.42 -18.51
CA GLU A 10 9.86 -7.90 -17.96
C GLU A 10 11.03 -7.40 -18.80
N PRO A 11 11.61 -6.22 -18.47
CA PRO A 11 12.64 -5.60 -19.28
C PRO A 11 14.02 -6.21 -19.11
N LEU A 12 14.28 -7.01 -18.05
CA LEU A 12 15.59 -7.56 -17.76
C LEU A 12 15.76 -8.94 -18.40
N SER A 13 16.90 -9.15 -19.06
CA SER A 13 17.32 -10.46 -19.54
C SER A 13 17.78 -11.37 -18.38
N GLY A 14 17.98 -12.66 -18.65
CA GLY A 14 18.57 -13.59 -17.67
C GLY A 14 19.95 -13.13 -17.21
N ASP A 15 20.80 -12.65 -18.13
CA ASP A 15 22.16 -12.17 -17.83
C ASP A 15 22.13 -10.90 -16.95
N ASP A 16 21.14 -10.00 -17.16
CA ASP A 16 20.95 -8.82 -16.32
C ASP A 16 20.56 -9.23 -14.88
N LEU A 17 19.62 -10.15 -14.75
CA LEU A 17 19.21 -10.68 -13.45
C LEU A 17 20.38 -11.37 -12.72
N ASP A 18 21.18 -12.16 -13.44
CA ASP A 18 22.38 -12.79 -12.87
C ASP A 18 23.45 -11.76 -12.44
N ALA A 19 23.54 -10.64 -13.16
CA ALA A 19 24.44 -9.55 -12.77
C ALA A 19 23.95 -8.83 -11.49
N LEU A 20 22.64 -8.61 -11.36
CA LEU A 20 22.04 -8.05 -10.15
C LEU A 20 22.19 -9.01 -8.96
N ASP A 21 22.03 -10.32 -9.17
CA ASP A 21 22.25 -11.32 -8.13
C ASP A 21 23.69 -11.27 -7.61
N ARG A 22 24.69 -11.32 -8.49
CA ARG A 22 26.11 -11.15 -8.08
C ARG A 22 26.35 -9.84 -7.34
N GLY A 23 25.59 -8.78 -7.69
CA GLY A 23 25.68 -7.48 -7.04
C GLY A 23 25.25 -7.51 -5.58
N TRP A 24 24.02 -8.00 -5.32
CA TRP A 24 23.52 -8.06 -3.93
C TRP A 24 24.28 -9.10 -3.08
N GLU A 25 24.71 -10.24 -3.65
CA GLU A 25 25.53 -11.24 -2.97
C GLU A 25 26.83 -10.64 -2.44
N ARG A 26 27.53 -9.88 -3.29
CA ARG A 26 28.74 -9.17 -2.87
C ARG A 26 28.46 -8.10 -1.84
N LEU A 27 27.34 -7.37 -1.99
CA LEU A 27 26.98 -6.30 -1.07
C LEU A 27 26.74 -6.83 0.35
N VAL A 28 26.01 -7.93 0.50
CA VAL A 28 25.72 -8.51 1.82
C VAL A 28 26.92 -9.23 2.44
N SER A 29 27.82 -9.80 1.63
CA SER A 29 28.99 -10.55 2.12
C SER A 29 30.24 -9.69 2.34
N GLU A 30 30.49 -8.68 1.49
CA GLU A 30 31.70 -7.85 1.57
C GLU A 30 31.46 -6.57 2.39
N VAL A 31 30.29 -5.93 2.25
CA VAL A 31 29.92 -4.69 2.99
C VAL A 31 29.12 -5.02 4.24
N GLY A 32 28.09 -5.87 4.10
CA GLY A 32 27.17 -6.23 5.16
C GLY A 32 26.01 -5.25 5.35
N VAL A 33 25.17 -5.53 6.35
CA VAL A 33 24.01 -4.71 6.74
C VAL A 33 24.09 -4.44 8.23
N ARG A 34 23.83 -3.19 8.61
CA ARG A 34 23.81 -2.78 10.01
C ARG A 34 22.48 -3.12 10.66
N PHE A 35 22.53 -3.68 11.87
CA PHE A 35 21.38 -3.99 12.70
C PHE A 35 21.52 -3.33 14.08
N ASP A 36 20.79 -2.24 14.31
CA ASP A 36 20.86 -1.44 15.54
C ASP A 36 20.05 -2.06 16.69
N HIS A 37 19.99 -3.40 16.77
CA HIS A 37 19.29 -4.13 17.84
C HIS A 37 20.08 -5.34 18.31
N PRO A 38 20.36 -5.48 19.62
CA PRO A 38 21.21 -6.58 20.14
C PRO A 38 20.63 -7.96 19.90
N GLU A 39 19.32 -8.16 20.04
CA GLU A 39 18.68 -9.44 19.80
C GLU A 39 18.73 -9.84 18.33
N ALA A 40 18.53 -8.90 17.41
CA ALA A 40 18.66 -9.18 15.96
C ALA A 40 20.08 -9.66 15.64
N ARG A 41 21.11 -8.99 16.14
CA ARG A 41 22.51 -9.43 15.97
C ARG A 41 22.79 -10.78 16.62
N ARG A 42 22.22 -11.04 17.81
CA ARG A 42 22.35 -12.34 18.49
C ARG A 42 21.75 -13.48 17.65
N LEU A 43 20.58 -13.26 17.05
CA LEU A 43 19.93 -14.25 16.17
C LEU A 43 20.77 -14.52 14.94
N MET A 44 21.30 -13.48 14.29
CA MET A 44 22.18 -13.61 13.12
C MET A 44 23.48 -14.35 13.47
N ALA A 45 24.13 -14.00 14.58
CA ALA A 45 25.34 -14.69 15.05
C ALA A 45 25.06 -16.18 15.38
N ALA A 46 23.94 -16.48 16.05
CA ALA A 46 23.53 -17.85 16.35
C ALA A 46 23.25 -18.68 15.09
N ALA A 47 22.85 -18.02 13.99
CA ALA A 47 22.68 -18.62 12.67
C ALA A 47 24.00 -18.71 11.86
N GLY A 48 25.15 -18.41 12.48
CA GLY A 48 26.46 -18.56 11.88
C GLY A 48 26.92 -17.38 11.01
N GLN A 49 26.21 -16.24 11.08
CA GLN A 49 26.59 -15.05 10.33
C GLN A 49 27.70 -14.27 11.05
N THR A 50 28.56 -13.57 10.32
CA THR A 50 29.65 -12.79 10.88
C THR A 50 29.12 -11.44 11.40
N VAL A 51 29.24 -11.21 12.69
CA VAL A 51 28.84 -9.96 13.34
C VAL A 51 30.08 -9.22 13.81
N GLU A 52 30.30 -8.02 13.29
CA GLU A 52 31.36 -7.10 13.69
C GLU A 52 30.71 -5.80 14.16
N ASP A 53 30.74 -5.56 15.45
CA ASP A 53 30.04 -4.46 16.13
C ASP A 53 28.52 -4.51 15.85
N ASP A 54 28.01 -3.62 15.04
CA ASP A 54 26.59 -3.53 14.63
C ASP A 54 26.36 -3.96 13.17
N VAL A 55 27.41 -4.32 12.44
CA VAL A 55 27.36 -4.78 11.05
C VAL A 55 27.36 -6.30 10.98
N VAL A 56 26.43 -6.83 10.21
CA VAL A 56 26.32 -8.27 9.94
C VAL A 56 26.67 -8.53 8.48
N ARG A 57 27.73 -9.32 8.23
CA ARG A 57 28.00 -9.89 6.91
C ARG A 57 27.24 -11.19 6.77
N LEU A 58 26.49 -11.29 5.70
CA LEU A 58 25.52 -12.36 5.46
C LEU A 58 26.00 -13.28 4.33
N ASP A 59 25.92 -14.57 4.56
CA ASP A 59 26.15 -15.57 3.52
C ASP A 59 24.96 -15.57 2.54
N PRO A 60 25.17 -15.41 1.23
CA PRO A 60 24.12 -15.46 0.22
C PRO A 60 23.29 -16.76 0.23
N ASP A 61 23.92 -17.91 0.47
CA ASP A 61 23.21 -19.19 0.53
C ASP A 61 22.34 -19.30 1.78
N PHE A 62 22.78 -18.75 2.90
CA PHE A 62 21.95 -18.60 4.09
C PHE A 62 20.73 -17.73 3.79
N LEU A 63 20.90 -16.59 3.12
CA LEU A 63 19.76 -15.70 2.76
C LEU A 63 18.76 -16.42 1.85
N ARG A 64 19.23 -17.18 0.85
CA ARG A 64 18.35 -18.00 0.00
C ARG A 64 17.61 -19.06 0.79
N ALA A 65 18.29 -19.73 1.73
CA ALA A 65 17.67 -20.73 2.59
C ALA A 65 16.58 -20.13 3.49
N GLN A 66 16.82 -18.94 4.07
CA GLN A 66 15.80 -18.23 4.86
C GLN A 66 14.62 -17.77 3.98
N LEU A 67 14.88 -17.20 2.82
CA LEU A 67 13.85 -16.80 1.87
C LEU A 67 12.93 -17.96 1.48
N ALA A 68 13.49 -19.16 1.28
CA ALA A 68 12.73 -20.35 0.90
C ALA A 68 11.71 -20.81 1.96
N LEU A 69 11.83 -20.36 3.22
CA LEU A 69 10.88 -20.63 4.29
C LEU A 69 9.62 -19.73 4.20
N ALA A 70 9.73 -18.55 3.57
CA ALA A 70 8.62 -17.64 3.43
C ALA A 70 7.56 -18.17 2.44
N PRO A 71 6.26 -18.15 2.78
CA PRO A 71 5.22 -18.59 1.87
C PRO A 71 5.12 -17.66 0.66
N ARG A 72 5.01 -18.26 -0.53
CA ARG A 72 4.84 -17.52 -1.79
C ARG A 72 3.47 -16.85 -1.93
N GLU A 73 2.48 -17.39 -1.23
CA GLU A 73 1.12 -16.87 -1.15
C GLU A 73 0.59 -17.09 0.26
N PHE A 74 -0.20 -16.14 0.76
CA PHE A 74 -0.90 -16.24 2.03
C PHE A 74 -2.15 -15.38 2.04
N THR A 75 -3.01 -15.59 3.05
CA THR A 75 -4.22 -14.79 3.23
C THR A 75 -4.14 -14.00 4.51
N LEU A 76 -4.41 -12.69 4.44
CA LEU A 76 -4.70 -11.85 5.57
C LEU A 76 -6.21 -11.89 5.84
N ALA A 77 -6.61 -12.39 7.01
CA ALA A 77 -8.01 -12.43 7.37
C ALA A 77 -8.51 -11.05 7.82
N ALA A 78 -9.60 -10.60 7.22
CA ALA A 78 -10.34 -9.44 7.69
C ALA A 78 -11.41 -9.87 8.70
N ARG A 79 -11.88 -8.94 9.57
CA ARG A 79 -13.01 -9.21 10.46
C ARG A 79 -14.31 -9.52 9.69
N ASN A 80 -14.45 -8.96 8.50
CA ASN A 80 -15.42 -9.42 7.51
C ASN A 80 -14.73 -10.40 6.56
N PRO A 81 -15.03 -11.71 6.58
CA PRO A 81 -14.35 -12.70 5.75
C PRO A 81 -14.37 -12.39 4.25
N ALA A 82 -15.42 -11.70 3.75
CA ALA A 82 -15.53 -11.29 2.36
C ALA A 82 -14.50 -10.21 1.95
N ARG A 83 -13.85 -9.56 2.92
CA ARG A 83 -12.81 -8.55 2.74
C ARG A 83 -11.41 -9.08 3.03
N SER A 84 -11.26 -10.39 3.27
CA SER A 84 -9.94 -11.02 3.42
C SER A 84 -9.11 -10.88 2.16
N LEU A 85 -7.80 -10.72 2.31
CA LEU A 85 -6.88 -10.40 1.22
C LEU A 85 -5.92 -11.55 0.96
N ARG A 86 -5.89 -12.05 -0.27
CA ARG A 86 -4.84 -12.95 -0.74
C ARG A 86 -3.65 -12.12 -1.21
N ILE A 87 -2.45 -12.46 -0.74
CA ILE A 87 -1.18 -11.82 -1.09
C ILE A 87 -0.31 -12.85 -1.80
N GLY A 88 0.15 -12.51 -2.99
CA GLY A 88 0.95 -13.42 -3.85
C GLY A 88 0.21 -13.84 -5.12
N GLY A 89 0.87 -14.60 -5.98
CA GLY A 89 0.35 -15.02 -7.27
C GLY A 89 -0.10 -13.84 -8.14
N ASP A 90 -1.30 -13.95 -8.70
CA ASP A 90 -1.92 -12.90 -9.52
C ASP A 90 -2.80 -11.92 -8.71
N ALA A 91 -2.91 -12.11 -7.40
CA ALA A 91 -3.69 -11.21 -6.56
C ALA A 91 -3.03 -9.84 -6.44
N MET A 92 -3.82 -8.78 -6.55
CA MET A 92 -3.39 -7.39 -6.47
C MET A 92 -4.35 -6.63 -5.55
N ILE A 93 -3.80 -5.97 -4.52
CA ILE A 93 -4.54 -5.16 -3.56
C ILE A 93 -4.04 -3.72 -3.56
N PHE A 94 -4.90 -2.79 -3.13
CA PHE A 94 -4.67 -1.36 -3.20
C PHE A 94 -4.81 -0.70 -1.82
N CYS A 95 -3.76 0.01 -1.42
CA CYS A 95 -3.67 0.73 -0.16
C CYS A 95 -3.64 2.24 -0.41
N ALA A 96 -4.36 3.03 0.39
CA ALA A 96 -4.31 4.49 0.36
C ALA A 96 -2.90 5.05 0.64
N ALA A 97 -2.71 6.35 0.48
CA ALA A 97 -1.48 7.06 0.86
C ALA A 97 -1.11 6.79 2.32
N GLN A 98 0.20 6.79 2.63
CA GLN A 98 0.71 6.50 3.98
C GLN A 98 1.74 7.52 4.40
N GLY A 99 1.56 8.09 5.59
CA GLY A 99 2.55 8.89 6.30
C GLY A 99 2.57 10.39 6.05
N PRO A 100 1.74 11.02 5.18
CA PRO A 100 1.78 12.46 5.01
C PRO A 100 1.44 13.20 6.30
N PRO A 101 2.25 14.21 6.70
CA PRO A 101 1.98 15.01 7.90
C PRO A 101 0.93 16.11 7.67
N PHE A 102 0.68 16.46 6.41
CA PHE A 102 -0.24 17.53 6.04
C PHE A 102 -1.46 17.00 5.30
N VAL A 103 -2.57 17.70 5.44
CA VAL A 103 -3.80 17.48 4.69
C VAL A 103 -4.09 18.69 3.81
N ARG A 104 -4.70 18.43 2.63
CA ARG A 104 -5.21 19.48 1.75
C ARG A 104 -6.68 19.26 1.43
N ARG A 105 -7.45 20.33 1.56
CA ARG A 105 -8.84 20.43 1.09
C ARG A 105 -8.99 21.72 0.30
N GLY A 106 -9.33 21.65 -0.98
CA GLY A 106 -9.32 22.81 -1.87
C GLY A 106 -7.93 23.48 -1.88
N ASP A 107 -7.89 24.77 -1.57
CA ASP A 107 -6.66 25.56 -1.48
C ASP A 107 -6.01 25.56 -0.08
N GLU A 108 -6.69 25.02 0.92
CA GLU A 108 -6.18 24.98 2.28
C GLU A 108 -5.24 23.78 2.46
N ARG A 109 -3.98 24.05 2.83
CA ARG A 109 -2.99 23.07 3.28
C ARG A 109 -2.68 23.33 4.75
N ARG A 110 -2.83 22.34 5.59
CA ARG A 110 -2.61 22.44 7.04
C ARG A 110 -2.11 21.13 7.62
N ASP A 111 -1.73 21.16 8.89
CA ASP A 111 -1.43 19.95 9.64
C ASP A 111 -2.64 19.00 9.64
N GLY A 112 -2.36 17.71 9.53
CA GLY A 112 -3.38 16.68 9.64
C GLY A 112 -3.94 16.57 11.05
N THR A 113 -5.25 16.39 11.16
CA THR A 113 -5.95 16.16 12.44
C THR A 113 -6.49 14.73 12.53
N PHE A 114 -6.85 14.29 13.73
CA PHE A 114 -7.48 12.97 13.91
C PHE A 114 -8.84 12.89 13.21
N GLU A 115 -9.59 13.98 13.16
CA GLU A 115 -10.84 14.03 12.39
C GLU A 115 -10.59 13.86 10.88
N ASP A 116 -9.55 14.47 10.33
CA ASP A 116 -9.16 14.24 8.93
C ASP A 116 -8.77 12.78 8.71
N PHE A 117 -8.01 12.19 9.62
CA PHE A 117 -7.66 10.78 9.56
C PHE A 117 -8.91 9.89 9.50
N ARG A 118 -9.89 10.13 10.39
CA ARG A 118 -11.17 9.40 10.40
C ARG A 118 -11.91 9.53 9.07
N ARG A 119 -12.07 10.75 8.56
CA ARG A 119 -12.75 11.02 7.28
C ARG A 119 -12.06 10.34 6.10
N LEU A 120 -10.73 10.37 6.04
CA LEU A 120 -9.97 9.70 5.00
C LEU A 120 -10.14 8.16 5.09
N VAL A 121 -10.17 7.59 6.29
CA VAL A 121 -10.48 6.17 6.51
C VAL A 121 -11.91 5.82 6.06
N MET A 122 -12.89 6.70 6.32
CA MET A 122 -14.26 6.54 5.81
C MET A 122 -14.31 6.56 4.27
N LEU A 123 -13.53 7.44 3.62
CA LEU A 123 -13.42 7.46 2.15
C LEU A 123 -12.81 6.16 1.61
N VAL A 124 -11.82 5.58 2.30
CA VAL A 124 -11.26 4.27 1.93
C VAL A 124 -12.35 3.20 1.95
N GLN A 125 -13.13 3.11 3.03
CA GLN A 125 -14.24 2.16 3.15
C GLN A 125 -15.30 2.39 2.07
N ALA A 126 -15.67 3.64 1.80
CA ALA A 126 -16.69 4.02 0.83
C ALA A 126 -16.24 3.88 -0.63
N SER A 127 -14.93 3.78 -0.89
CA SER A 127 -14.37 3.78 -2.26
C SER A 127 -14.78 2.57 -3.09
N GLY A 128 -14.97 1.41 -2.45
CA GLY A 128 -15.24 0.14 -3.11
C GLY A 128 -14.07 -0.45 -3.93
N VAL A 129 -12.97 0.30 -4.11
CA VAL A 129 -11.79 -0.11 -4.91
C VAL A 129 -10.51 -0.21 -4.09
N LEU A 130 -10.41 0.51 -2.96
CA LEU A 130 -9.30 0.35 -2.03
C LEU A 130 -9.57 -0.83 -1.10
N ASP A 131 -8.56 -1.65 -0.88
CA ASP A 131 -8.64 -2.89 -0.11
C ASP A 131 -8.21 -2.72 1.36
N THR A 132 -7.48 -1.64 1.67
CA THR A 132 -6.96 -1.37 3.01
C THR A 132 -6.66 0.11 3.21
N PRO A 133 -6.94 0.68 4.41
CA PRO A 133 -6.47 2.01 4.78
C PRO A 133 -4.96 2.03 5.10
N GLY A 134 -4.33 0.85 5.20
CA GLY A 134 -2.95 0.76 5.69
C GLY A 134 -2.85 1.02 7.19
N ARG A 135 -1.89 1.85 7.59
CA ARG A 135 -1.63 2.23 8.99
C ARG A 135 -1.97 3.68 9.30
N ASN A 136 -1.55 4.59 8.43
CA ASN A 136 -1.64 6.04 8.66
C ASN A 136 -1.83 6.80 7.35
N VAL A 137 -3.05 6.75 6.84
CA VAL A 137 -3.45 7.52 5.64
C VAL A 137 -3.12 9.02 5.77
N LEU A 138 -2.97 9.50 7.01
CA LEU A 138 -2.56 10.84 7.41
C LEU A 138 -1.99 10.77 8.82
N GLU A 139 -0.94 11.54 9.14
CA GLU A 139 -0.50 11.71 10.53
C GLU A 139 -1.40 12.73 11.26
N PRO A 140 -2.11 12.32 12.33
CA PRO A 140 -2.91 13.23 13.16
C PRO A 140 -2.00 13.98 14.13
N ASN A 141 -1.57 15.19 13.75
CA ASN A 141 -0.62 15.98 14.52
C ASN A 141 -1.20 16.64 15.77
N ASP A 142 -2.51 16.61 15.93
CA ASP A 142 -3.27 17.04 17.11
C ASP A 142 -3.32 15.99 18.23
N LEU A 143 -2.76 14.80 18.01
CA LEU A 143 -2.67 13.74 19.03
C LEU A 143 -1.25 13.60 19.57
N PRO A 144 -1.07 13.29 20.89
CA PRO A 144 0.23 12.93 21.45
C PRO A 144 0.84 11.72 20.73
N LEU A 145 2.17 11.73 20.57
CA LEU A 145 2.89 10.68 19.85
C LEU A 145 2.71 9.29 20.47
N ASP A 146 2.75 9.22 21.80
CA ASP A 146 2.78 7.96 22.54
C ASP A 146 1.47 7.18 22.46
N ILE A 147 0.33 7.85 22.23
CA ILE A 147 -0.99 7.22 22.12
C ILE A 147 -1.56 7.23 20.69
N ARG A 148 -0.89 7.89 19.74
CA ARG A 148 -1.38 8.08 18.38
C ARG A 148 -1.69 6.76 17.66
N HIS A 149 -0.84 5.75 17.86
CA HIS A 149 -1.04 4.41 17.28
C HIS A 149 -2.32 3.72 17.78
N LEU A 150 -2.69 3.92 19.05
CA LEU A 150 -3.91 3.35 19.64
C LEU A 150 -5.15 3.92 18.97
N LEU A 151 -5.23 5.24 18.88
CA LEU A 151 -6.39 5.93 18.28
C LEU A 151 -6.53 5.66 16.78
N ARG A 152 -5.40 5.61 16.04
CA ARG A 152 -5.42 5.25 14.61
C ARG A 152 -5.93 3.82 14.40
N ALA A 153 -5.38 2.85 15.13
CA ALA A 153 -5.80 1.46 15.01
C ALA A 153 -7.27 1.27 15.40
N GLN A 154 -7.72 1.88 16.50
CA GLN A 154 -9.10 1.85 16.95
C GLN A 154 -10.04 2.46 15.90
N ALA A 155 -9.70 3.61 15.31
CA ALA A 155 -10.50 4.24 14.27
C ALA A 155 -10.60 3.34 13.01
N MET A 156 -9.50 2.73 12.55
CA MET A 156 -9.54 1.80 11.42
C MET A 156 -10.41 0.59 11.70
N ILE A 157 -10.31 -0.02 12.86
CA ILE A 157 -11.13 -1.18 13.27
C ILE A 157 -12.62 -0.81 13.30
N ARG A 158 -12.98 0.37 13.80
CA ARG A 158 -14.38 0.79 13.94
C ARG A 158 -14.99 1.31 12.64
N LEU A 159 -14.22 2.05 11.86
CA LEU A 159 -14.71 2.74 10.66
C LEU A 159 -14.60 1.87 9.39
N THR A 160 -13.92 0.74 9.43
CA THR A 160 -13.82 -0.17 8.29
C THR A 160 -14.02 -1.62 8.70
N ASP A 161 -14.34 -2.48 7.74
CA ASP A 161 -14.30 -3.93 7.89
C ASP A 161 -13.13 -4.56 7.10
N LEU A 162 -12.17 -3.72 6.68
CA LEU A 162 -11.00 -4.05 5.87
C LEU A 162 -9.83 -4.55 6.75
N VAL A 163 -8.86 -5.19 6.12
CA VAL A 163 -7.55 -5.46 6.75
C VAL A 163 -6.83 -4.14 6.99
N TRP A 164 -6.18 -4.01 8.14
CA TRP A 164 -5.39 -2.84 8.51
C TRP A 164 -3.93 -3.21 8.84
N SER A 165 -3.04 -2.22 8.88
CA SER A 165 -1.62 -2.43 9.14
C SER A 165 -1.26 -2.00 10.55
N GLY A 166 -0.46 -2.83 11.25
CA GLY A 166 0.04 -2.53 12.59
C GLY A 166 1.16 -1.49 12.61
N GLU A 167 1.42 -0.90 13.77
CA GLU A 167 2.49 0.07 14.01
C GLU A 167 3.80 -0.64 14.37
N PRO A 168 4.89 -0.52 13.57
CA PRO A 168 6.16 -1.20 13.83
C PRO A 168 7.20 -0.32 14.56
N SER A 169 6.85 0.88 15.00
CA SER A 169 7.82 1.87 15.48
C SER A 169 8.38 1.63 16.89
N SER A 170 7.88 0.65 17.60
CA SER A 170 8.42 0.14 18.86
C SER A 170 7.77 -1.19 19.24
N THR A 171 8.43 -1.97 20.10
CA THR A 171 7.82 -3.20 20.68
C THR A 171 6.49 -2.90 21.34
N ALA A 172 6.41 -1.83 22.14
CA ALA A 172 5.17 -1.44 22.83
C ALA A 172 4.02 -1.14 21.87
N ALA A 173 4.27 -0.34 20.83
CA ALA A 173 3.25 -0.01 19.84
C ALA A 173 2.82 -1.23 18.99
N ALA A 174 3.77 -2.12 18.68
CA ALA A 174 3.47 -3.38 17.99
C ALA A 174 2.60 -4.30 18.84
N GLU A 175 2.94 -4.50 20.12
CA GLU A 175 2.17 -5.31 21.05
C GLU A 175 0.77 -4.72 21.32
N ASP A 176 0.64 -3.40 21.40
CA ASP A 176 -0.66 -2.74 21.49
C ASP A 176 -1.54 -3.05 20.27
N CYS A 177 -1.00 -2.97 19.06
CA CYS A 177 -1.71 -3.34 17.83
C CYS A 177 -2.07 -4.83 17.78
N LEU A 178 -1.16 -5.71 18.21
CA LEU A 178 -1.42 -7.14 18.34
C LEU A 178 -2.53 -7.43 19.35
N ARG A 179 -2.53 -6.74 20.50
CA ARG A 179 -3.59 -6.89 21.51
C ARG A 179 -4.95 -6.44 20.96
N MET A 180 -5.01 -5.35 20.22
CA MET A 180 -6.24 -4.91 19.56
C MET A 180 -6.72 -5.93 18.53
N ALA A 181 -5.80 -6.55 17.77
CA ALA A 181 -6.13 -7.65 16.87
C ALA A 181 -6.65 -8.89 17.64
N GLU A 182 -6.06 -9.24 18.78
CA GLU A 182 -6.55 -10.34 19.64
C GLU A 182 -7.99 -10.09 20.10
N ILE A 183 -8.33 -8.87 20.51
CA ILE A 183 -9.70 -8.48 20.88
C ILE A 183 -10.66 -8.72 19.72
N VAL A 184 -10.29 -8.28 18.51
CA VAL A 184 -11.14 -8.36 17.33
C VAL A 184 -11.32 -9.79 16.82
N PHE A 185 -10.26 -10.62 16.89
CA PHE A 185 -10.24 -11.97 16.30
C PHE A 185 -10.38 -13.12 17.32
N GLY A 186 -10.59 -12.82 18.60
CA GLY A 186 -10.88 -13.84 19.62
C GLY A 186 -9.65 -14.46 20.28
N GLY A 187 -8.55 -13.72 20.38
CA GLY A 187 -7.38 -14.04 21.18
C GLY A 187 -6.12 -14.38 20.41
N ARG A 188 -5.02 -14.53 21.16
CA ARG A 188 -3.66 -14.76 20.62
C ARG A 188 -3.57 -15.96 19.71
N GLU A 189 -4.13 -17.11 20.10
CA GLU A 189 -4.10 -18.32 19.29
C GLU A 189 -4.80 -18.15 17.93
N ALA A 190 -5.84 -17.30 17.84
CA ALA A 190 -6.55 -17.06 16.61
C ALA A 190 -5.66 -16.31 15.60
N ILE A 191 -4.98 -15.25 16.05
CA ILE A 191 -4.08 -14.46 15.17
C ILE A 191 -2.78 -15.20 14.85
N GLU A 192 -2.31 -16.11 15.68
CA GLU A 192 -1.13 -16.93 15.39
C GLU A 192 -1.40 -18.06 14.38
N ARG A 193 -2.64 -18.54 14.28
CA ARG A 193 -3.04 -19.53 13.28
C ARG A 193 -3.17 -18.93 11.87
N GLN A 194 -3.57 -17.69 11.80
CA GLN A 194 -3.77 -17.00 10.51
C GLN A 194 -3.44 -15.53 10.67
N PRO A 195 -2.55 -14.97 9.84
CA PRO A 195 -2.25 -13.56 9.89
C PRO A 195 -3.49 -12.71 9.59
N VAL A 196 -3.69 -11.67 10.41
CA VAL A 196 -4.84 -10.77 10.35
C VAL A 196 -4.42 -9.34 10.05
N LEU A 197 -3.13 -9.04 10.22
CA LEU A 197 -2.55 -7.75 9.89
C LEU A 197 -1.14 -7.92 9.28
N PHE A 198 -0.68 -6.86 8.68
CA PHE A 198 0.67 -6.76 8.17
C PHE A 198 1.36 -5.53 8.76
N ALA A 199 2.68 -5.58 8.85
CA ALA A 199 3.49 -4.47 9.29
C ALA A 199 4.48 -4.07 8.19
N ASN A 200 4.47 -2.79 7.80
CA ASN A 200 5.45 -2.25 6.86
C ASN A 200 6.65 -1.73 7.63
N CYS A 201 7.72 -2.52 7.67
CA CYS A 201 8.98 -2.18 8.32
C CYS A 201 9.92 -1.55 7.29
N ASN A 202 10.18 -0.25 7.44
CA ASN A 202 11.08 0.47 6.55
C ASN A 202 12.54 0.15 6.89
N VAL A 203 13.39 0.21 5.87
CA VAL A 203 14.85 0.18 6.04
C VAL A 203 15.37 1.61 6.05
N ASN A 204 16.29 1.93 6.96
CA ASN A 204 16.97 3.21 7.00
C ASN A 204 18.14 3.20 6.01
N SER A 205 17.78 3.12 4.74
CA SER A 205 18.75 3.01 3.64
C SER A 205 19.77 4.17 3.64
N PRO A 206 21.05 3.91 3.37
CA PRO A 206 21.60 2.64 2.85
C PRO A 206 21.98 1.64 3.96
N LEU A 207 21.58 0.38 3.74
CA LEU A 207 22.06 -0.80 4.46
C LEU A 207 21.97 -0.75 6.00
N ASN A 208 20.93 -0.10 6.53
CA ASN A 208 20.76 0.09 7.97
C ASN A 208 19.31 -0.21 8.41
N PHE A 209 19.17 -1.03 9.44
CA PHE A 209 17.93 -1.20 10.18
C PHE A 209 18.08 -0.57 11.55
N ASP A 210 17.30 0.47 11.85
CA ASP A 210 17.24 1.05 13.18
C ASP A 210 16.53 0.14 14.20
N GLU A 211 16.75 0.44 15.49
CA GLU A 211 16.18 -0.32 16.59
C GLU A 211 14.66 -0.47 16.49
N ARG A 212 13.95 0.60 16.12
CA ARG A 212 12.49 0.64 16.05
C ARG A 212 11.94 -0.35 15.02
N MET A 213 12.48 -0.33 13.80
CA MET A 213 12.01 -1.22 12.74
C MET A 213 12.36 -2.67 13.03
N LEU A 214 13.50 -2.92 13.68
CA LEU A 214 13.88 -4.26 14.15
C LEU A 214 12.94 -4.76 15.23
N GLU A 215 12.55 -3.94 16.20
CA GLU A 215 11.53 -4.28 17.20
C GLU A 215 10.21 -4.68 16.54
N GLY A 216 9.77 -3.92 15.52
CA GLY A 216 8.58 -4.25 14.73
C GLY A 216 8.69 -5.61 14.04
N ILE A 217 9.82 -5.90 13.37
CA ILE A 217 10.04 -7.22 12.75
C ILE A 217 9.98 -8.33 13.80
N LEU A 218 10.67 -8.18 14.93
CA LEU A 218 10.71 -9.16 16.00
C LEU A 218 9.29 -9.43 16.56
N ALA A 219 8.51 -8.39 16.84
CA ALA A 219 7.17 -8.51 17.41
C ALA A 219 6.17 -9.17 16.44
N TYR A 220 6.06 -8.66 15.22
CA TYR A 220 5.07 -9.18 14.25
C TYR A 220 5.43 -10.57 13.74
N ALA A 221 6.71 -10.84 13.45
CA ALA A 221 7.16 -12.18 13.07
C ALA A 221 6.91 -13.17 14.22
N GLY A 222 7.24 -12.80 15.47
CA GLY A 222 6.99 -13.62 16.65
C GLY A 222 5.51 -13.98 16.83
N ALA A 223 4.61 -13.07 16.47
CA ALA A 223 3.17 -13.28 16.48
C ALA A 223 2.62 -13.97 15.20
N GLY A 224 3.48 -14.36 14.25
CA GLY A 224 3.06 -15.00 13.00
C GLY A 224 2.33 -14.07 12.03
N GLN A 225 2.46 -12.76 12.21
CA GLN A 225 1.86 -11.77 11.32
C GLN A 225 2.75 -11.48 10.11
N ALA A 226 2.16 -10.93 9.05
CA ALA A 226 2.92 -10.64 7.83
C ALA A 226 3.83 -9.43 7.99
N VAL A 227 5.07 -9.52 7.50
CA VAL A 227 6.06 -8.44 7.53
C VAL A 227 6.42 -8.02 6.12
N ILE A 228 6.33 -6.72 5.84
CA ILE A 228 6.78 -6.12 4.59
C ILE A 228 8.10 -5.41 4.87
N ILE A 229 9.20 -5.86 4.28
CA ILE A 229 10.51 -5.22 4.40
C ILE A 229 10.65 -4.21 3.26
N THR A 230 10.69 -2.93 3.60
CA THR A 230 10.60 -1.85 2.60
C THR A 230 11.80 -0.92 2.63
N PRO A 231 12.77 -1.09 1.75
CA PRO A 231 13.71 -0.03 1.40
C PRO A 231 12.98 1.17 0.77
N PHE A 232 13.29 2.37 1.23
CA PHE A 232 12.86 3.62 0.62
C PHE A 232 14.06 4.28 -0.01
N LEU A 233 14.17 4.19 -1.35
CA LEU A 233 15.38 4.54 -2.08
C LEU A 233 15.15 5.74 -2.99
N LEU A 234 15.62 6.90 -2.56
CA LEU A 234 15.78 8.07 -3.41
C LEU A 234 17.18 8.01 -4.01
N MET A 235 17.26 7.65 -5.30
CA MET A 235 18.55 7.58 -6.02
C MET A 235 19.24 8.94 -6.01
N GLY A 236 20.52 8.93 -5.64
CA GLY A 236 21.32 10.13 -5.43
C GLY A 236 21.37 10.63 -3.99
N ALA A 237 20.46 10.16 -3.13
CA ALA A 237 20.44 10.51 -1.71
C ALA A 237 20.56 9.27 -0.81
N MET A 238 19.74 8.25 -1.03
CA MET A 238 19.65 7.05 -0.19
C MET A 238 20.15 5.78 -0.91
N ALA A 239 20.40 5.89 -2.21
CA ALA A 239 21.00 4.87 -3.06
C ALA A 239 21.87 5.54 -4.13
N PRO A 240 22.78 4.78 -4.82
CA PRO A 240 23.50 5.32 -5.97
C PRO A 240 22.57 5.86 -7.07
N VAL A 241 23.08 6.75 -7.93
CA VAL A 241 22.29 7.45 -8.97
C VAL A 241 21.89 6.58 -10.16
N SER A 242 21.91 5.26 -10.05
CA SER A 242 21.50 4.36 -11.13
C SER A 242 20.48 3.33 -10.66
N VAL A 243 19.49 3.04 -11.50
CA VAL A 243 18.46 2.04 -11.20
C VAL A 243 19.05 0.67 -10.87
N PRO A 244 20.02 0.09 -11.64
CA PRO A 244 20.60 -1.20 -11.29
C PRO A 244 21.29 -1.24 -9.93
N ALA A 245 22.02 -0.18 -9.56
CA ALA A 245 22.68 -0.14 -8.25
C ALA A 245 21.68 -0.02 -7.09
N ALA A 246 20.59 0.75 -7.28
CA ALA A 246 19.51 0.82 -6.31
C ALA A 246 18.75 -0.51 -6.17
N LEU A 247 18.58 -1.27 -7.25
CA LEU A 247 17.95 -2.60 -7.22
C LEU A 247 18.83 -3.62 -6.46
N VAL A 248 20.16 -3.57 -6.63
CA VAL A 248 21.11 -4.37 -5.85
C VAL A 248 20.97 -4.08 -4.36
N GLN A 249 20.99 -2.82 -3.99
CA GLN A 249 20.83 -2.39 -2.60
C GLN A 249 19.46 -2.80 -2.03
N GLN A 250 18.37 -2.54 -2.77
CA GLN A 250 17.02 -2.94 -2.40
C GLN A 250 16.94 -4.44 -2.08
N THR A 251 17.50 -5.27 -2.96
CA THR A 251 17.45 -6.73 -2.81
C THR A 251 18.24 -7.17 -1.58
N ALA A 252 19.45 -6.64 -1.35
CA ALA A 252 20.25 -6.90 -0.17
C ALA A 252 19.52 -6.58 1.13
N GLU A 253 18.94 -5.38 1.21
CA GLU A 253 18.20 -4.92 2.38
C GLU A 253 16.95 -5.76 2.64
N VAL A 254 16.17 -6.09 1.60
CA VAL A 254 14.99 -6.96 1.74
C VAL A 254 15.37 -8.35 2.26
N LEU A 255 16.36 -8.99 1.64
CA LEU A 255 16.75 -10.34 2.03
C LEU A 255 17.29 -10.41 3.46
N ALA A 256 18.03 -9.38 3.91
CA ALA A 256 18.50 -9.29 5.28
C ALA A 256 17.33 -9.20 6.30
N GLY A 257 16.30 -8.37 6.01
CA GLY A 257 15.12 -8.27 6.86
C GLY A 257 14.25 -9.53 6.84
N VAL A 258 14.09 -10.17 5.66
CA VAL A 258 13.37 -11.45 5.53
C VAL A 258 14.10 -12.55 6.34
N ALA A 259 15.42 -12.61 6.27
CA ALA A 259 16.19 -13.59 7.05
C ALA A 259 15.97 -13.41 8.55
N LEU A 260 15.96 -12.18 9.07
CA LEU A 260 15.64 -11.93 10.48
C LEU A 260 14.23 -12.42 10.85
N ALA A 261 13.22 -12.11 10.03
CA ALA A 261 11.85 -12.55 10.29
C ALA A 261 11.74 -14.09 10.34
N GLN A 262 12.44 -14.79 9.44
CA GLN A 262 12.47 -16.26 9.44
C GLN A 262 13.26 -16.86 10.61
N LEU A 263 14.31 -16.19 11.11
CA LEU A 263 15.02 -16.61 12.31
C LEU A 263 14.17 -16.47 13.58
N VAL A 264 13.28 -15.46 13.62
CA VAL A 264 12.31 -15.28 14.73
C VAL A 264 11.26 -16.39 14.70
N ARG A 265 10.66 -16.62 13.54
CA ARG A 265 9.65 -17.67 13.34
C ARG A 265 9.71 -18.19 11.91
N PRO A 266 10.20 -19.41 11.68
CA PRO A 266 10.20 -20.02 10.37
C PRO A 266 8.78 -20.10 9.78
N GLY A 267 8.64 -19.74 8.52
CA GLY A 267 7.35 -19.70 7.83
C GLY A 267 6.58 -18.38 8.00
N THR A 268 7.15 -17.37 8.65
CA THR A 268 6.55 -16.02 8.71
C THR A 268 6.26 -15.50 7.31
N PRO A 269 5.02 -15.05 7.03
CA PRO A 269 4.70 -14.42 5.75
C PRO A 269 5.50 -13.14 5.56
N CYS A 270 6.32 -13.10 4.51
CA CYS A 270 7.13 -11.94 4.17
C CYS A 270 6.77 -11.40 2.79
N VAL A 271 6.87 -10.10 2.63
CA VAL A 271 6.66 -9.41 1.35
C VAL A 271 7.88 -8.56 1.05
N MET A 272 8.43 -8.69 -0.16
CA MET A 272 9.45 -7.79 -0.66
C MET A 272 8.82 -6.41 -0.85
N GLY A 273 9.20 -5.43 -0.07
CA GLY A 273 8.85 -4.03 -0.28
C GLY A 273 9.82 -3.36 -1.25
N SER A 274 9.31 -2.46 -2.07
CA SER A 274 10.12 -1.59 -2.89
C SER A 274 9.55 -0.18 -2.92
N PHE A 275 10.43 0.81 -2.89
CA PHE A 275 10.07 2.20 -3.14
C PHE A 275 11.29 2.88 -3.73
N LEU A 276 11.33 2.99 -5.05
CA LEU A 276 12.47 3.50 -5.79
C LEU A 276 12.06 4.70 -6.62
N SER A 277 12.73 5.84 -6.42
CA SER A 277 12.52 7.06 -7.18
C SER A 277 13.83 7.82 -7.35
N SER A 278 13.83 8.82 -8.24
CA SER A 278 14.96 9.72 -8.41
C SER A 278 14.86 10.94 -7.49
N THR A 279 15.99 11.58 -7.28
CA THR A 279 16.09 12.89 -6.62
C THR A 279 16.37 13.95 -7.68
N ASP A 280 15.65 15.06 -7.65
CA ASP A 280 16.05 16.23 -8.43
C ASP A 280 17.38 16.76 -7.90
N MET A 281 18.43 16.55 -8.66
CA MET A 281 19.80 16.90 -8.26
C MET A 281 20.04 18.41 -8.13
N LYS A 282 19.08 19.25 -8.54
CA LYS A 282 19.17 20.72 -8.37
C LYS A 282 18.56 21.19 -7.07
N THR A 283 17.45 20.61 -6.67
CA THR A 283 16.67 21.03 -5.49
C THR A 283 16.82 20.11 -4.30
N GLY A 284 17.27 18.85 -4.53
CA GLY A 284 17.29 17.80 -3.52
C GLY A 284 15.90 17.18 -3.25
N SER A 285 14.86 17.60 -3.96
CA SER A 285 13.51 17.12 -3.76
C SER A 285 13.29 15.75 -4.43
N PRO A 286 12.47 14.87 -3.84
CA PRO A 286 12.07 13.63 -4.49
C PRO A 286 11.31 13.91 -5.81
N ALA A 287 11.69 13.22 -6.90
CA ALA A 287 11.06 13.34 -8.21
C ALA A 287 10.21 12.10 -8.48
N PHE A 288 9.00 12.06 -7.95
CA PHE A 288 8.05 10.97 -8.16
C PHE A 288 7.35 11.06 -9.52
N GLY A 289 6.90 9.90 -10.03
CA GLY A 289 6.16 9.84 -11.29
C GLY A 289 7.02 9.80 -12.54
N GLY A 290 8.35 9.89 -12.41
CA GLY A 290 9.30 9.89 -13.53
C GLY A 290 9.56 8.49 -14.15
N PRO A 291 10.29 8.44 -15.28
CA PRO A 291 10.59 7.20 -15.98
C PRO A 291 11.48 6.25 -15.20
N GLU A 292 12.37 6.76 -14.34
CA GLU A 292 13.23 5.92 -13.48
C GLU A 292 12.40 5.17 -12.44
N SER A 293 11.36 5.79 -11.91
CA SER A 293 10.40 5.14 -11.00
C SER A 293 9.69 3.99 -11.69
N ALA A 294 9.20 4.19 -12.93
CA ALA A 294 8.55 3.15 -13.72
C ALA A 294 9.51 2.00 -14.04
N ALA A 295 10.74 2.29 -14.47
CA ALA A 295 11.77 1.28 -14.73
C ALA A 295 12.11 0.47 -13.47
N GLY A 296 12.22 1.15 -12.33
CA GLY A 296 12.42 0.51 -11.03
C GLY A 296 11.29 -0.43 -10.66
N LEU A 297 10.02 -0.06 -10.93
CA LEU A 297 8.85 -0.91 -10.68
C LEU A 297 8.87 -2.19 -11.53
N TYR A 298 9.11 -2.08 -12.85
CA TYR A 298 9.19 -3.24 -13.73
C TYR A 298 10.27 -4.21 -13.28
N ALA A 299 11.48 -3.70 -13.04
CA ALA A 299 12.61 -4.51 -12.59
C ALA A 299 12.38 -5.13 -11.20
N SER A 300 11.83 -4.38 -10.24
CA SER A 300 11.50 -4.92 -8.89
C SER A 300 10.48 -6.05 -8.95
N GLY A 301 9.44 -5.92 -9.78
CA GLY A 301 8.46 -6.97 -10.00
C GLY A 301 9.09 -8.24 -10.59
N GLN A 302 10.00 -8.10 -11.55
CA GLN A 302 10.73 -9.22 -12.15
C GLN A 302 11.67 -9.89 -11.15
N ILE A 303 12.40 -9.12 -10.33
CA ILE A 303 13.26 -9.62 -9.25
C ILE A 303 12.42 -10.38 -8.21
N ALA A 304 11.29 -9.84 -7.76
CA ALA A 304 10.42 -10.50 -6.78
C ALA A 304 9.93 -11.87 -7.28
N ARG A 305 9.54 -11.98 -8.56
CA ARG A 305 9.15 -13.25 -9.17
C ARG A 305 10.33 -14.23 -9.24
N ARG A 306 11.54 -13.77 -9.57
CA ARG A 306 12.76 -14.59 -9.54
C ARG A 306 13.06 -15.12 -8.14
N LEU A 307 12.87 -14.29 -7.12
CA LEU A 307 13.05 -14.67 -5.71
C LEU A 307 11.89 -15.52 -5.18
N GLY A 308 10.75 -15.56 -5.86
CA GLY A 308 9.56 -16.31 -5.45
C GLY A 308 8.87 -15.75 -4.20
N ILE A 309 8.93 -14.44 -3.97
CA ILE A 309 8.32 -13.75 -2.85
C ILE A 309 7.23 -12.79 -3.32
N PRO A 310 6.10 -12.64 -2.60
CA PRO A 310 5.13 -11.59 -2.88
C PRO A 310 5.77 -10.20 -2.86
N TRP A 311 5.26 -9.31 -3.72
CA TRP A 311 5.86 -8.00 -3.90
C TRP A 311 4.89 -6.86 -3.58
N ARG A 312 5.36 -5.95 -2.72
CA ARG A 312 4.74 -4.65 -2.44
C ARG A 312 5.43 -3.57 -3.26
N SER A 313 4.72 -3.00 -4.20
CA SER A 313 5.17 -1.88 -5.02
C SER A 313 5.02 -0.55 -4.29
N GLY A 314 5.99 0.35 -4.43
CA GLY A 314 5.88 1.76 -4.09
C GLY A 314 5.24 2.59 -5.20
N GLY A 315 4.67 1.94 -6.21
CA GLY A 315 4.11 2.59 -7.39
C GLY A 315 2.58 2.64 -7.34
N GLY A 316 2.02 3.40 -6.42
CA GLY A 316 0.63 3.82 -6.46
C GLY A 316 0.44 5.07 -7.32
N THR A 317 -0.43 5.97 -6.92
CA THR A 317 -0.72 7.23 -7.63
C THR A 317 0.24 8.34 -7.20
N LEU A 318 1.55 8.08 -7.32
CA LEU A 318 2.60 9.01 -6.89
C LEU A 318 2.66 10.26 -7.78
N THR A 319 2.90 11.41 -7.15
CA THR A 319 3.16 12.66 -7.85
C THR A 319 4.03 13.59 -7.01
N ALA A 320 4.86 14.37 -7.67
CA ALA A 320 5.59 15.50 -7.09
C ALA A 320 4.76 16.80 -7.14
N SER A 321 3.66 16.84 -7.89
CA SER A 321 2.81 18.03 -8.02
C SER A 321 2.25 18.47 -6.67
N PRO A 322 2.24 19.79 -6.38
CA PRO A 322 1.57 20.34 -5.21
C PRO A 322 0.06 20.56 -5.42
N ALA A 323 -0.49 20.29 -6.60
CA ALA A 323 -1.87 20.53 -6.96
C ALA A 323 -2.52 19.31 -7.62
N VAL A 324 -3.87 19.26 -7.57
CA VAL A 324 -4.65 18.26 -8.34
C VAL A 324 -4.82 18.77 -9.76
N ASP A 325 -3.78 18.63 -10.56
CA ASP A 325 -3.64 19.16 -11.90
C ASP A 325 -3.27 18.09 -12.93
N PHE A 326 -2.93 18.51 -14.15
CA PHE A 326 -2.54 17.59 -15.22
C PHE A 326 -1.25 16.82 -14.85
N GLN A 327 -0.28 17.46 -14.19
CA GLN A 327 0.94 16.81 -13.74
C GLN A 327 0.60 15.68 -12.75
N ALA A 328 -0.20 15.97 -11.74
CA ALA A 328 -0.64 14.97 -10.77
C ALA A 328 -1.34 13.78 -11.45
N GLY A 329 -2.13 14.03 -12.48
CA GLY A 329 -2.83 12.99 -13.23
C GLY A 329 -1.89 12.08 -14.02
N TYR A 330 -0.97 12.62 -14.84
CA TYR A 330 -0.10 11.77 -15.66
C TYR A 330 0.98 11.04 -14.84
N GLU A 331 1.52 11.66 -13.77
CA GLU A 331 2.49 11.03 -12.89
C GLU A 331 1.83 9.86 -12.13
N ALA A 332 0.62 10.07 -11.60
CA ALA A 332 -0.18 9.05 -10.94
C ALA A 332 -0.50 7.88 -11.90
N LEU A 333 -0.96 8.18 -13.10
CA LEU A 333 -1.24 7.15 -14.12
C LEU A 333 0.03 6.37 -14.46
N ASN A 334 1.17 7.04 -14.68
CA ASN A 334 2.43 6.38 -15.04
C ASN A 334 2.87 5.37 -13.99
N THR A 335 2.85 5.73 -12.72
CA THR A 335 3.30 4.85 -11.63
C THR A 335 2.29 3.74 -11.33
N GLN A 336 0.99 4.04 -11.29
CA GLN A 336 -0.03 3.04 -11.04
C GLN A 336 -0.13 2.02 -12.18
N LEU A 337 -0.11 2.45 -13.45
CA LEU A 337 -0.10 1.57 -14.61
C LEU A 337 1.16 0.68 -14.63
N SER A 338 2.32 1.24 -14.27
CA SER A 338 3.55 0.49 -14.17
C SER A 338 3.45 -0.63 -13.11
N ALA A 339 2.80 -0.38 -11.97
CA ALA A 339 2.55 -1.40 -10.95
C ALA A 339 1.64 -2.54 -11.48
N PHE A 340 0.61 -2.23 -12.27
CA PHE A 340 -0.22 -3.24 -12.94
C PHE A 340 0.61 -4.10 -13.91
N LEU A 341 1.37 -3.47 -14.79
CA LEU A 341 2.19 -4.17 -15.78
C LEU A 341 3.35 -4.96 -15.16
N ALA A 342 3.89 -4.47 -14.03
CA ALA A 342 4.92 -5.18 -13.27
C ALA A 342 4.37 -6.34 -12.44
N GLY A 343 3.06 -6.41 -12.20
CA GLY A 343 2.39 -7.47 -11.44
C GLY A 343 2.57 -7.35 -9.94
N ALA A 344 2.37 -6.16 -9.38
CA ALA A 344 2.42 -5.94 -7.95
C ALA A 344 1.30 -6.70 -7.22
N ASN A 345 1.63 -7.33 -6.07
CA ASN A 345 0.65 -7.96 -5.20
C ASN A 345 0.01 -6.95 -4.24
N VAL A 346 0.81 -6.00 -3.76
CA VAL A 346 0.36 -4.92 -2.88
C VAL A 346 0.78 -3.59 -3.51
N CYS A 347 -0.19 -2.79 -3.97
CA CYS A 347 0.04 -1.43 -4.44
C CYS A 347 -0.13 -0.46 -3.29
N TRP A 348 0.98 0.03 -2.76
CA TRP A 348 0.98 1.06 -1.73
C TRP A 348 0.79 2.44 -2.36
N GLN A 349 0.22 3.39 -1.62
CA GLN A 349 0.05 4.78 -2.09
C GLN A 349 -0.91 4.91 -3.29
N SER A 350 -1.95 4.08 -3.39
CA SER A 350 -2.85 4.03 -4.54
C SER A 350 -3.92 5.12 -4.57
N ALA A 351 -4.03 5.97 -3.55
CA ALA A 351 -4.91 7.14 -3.56
C ALA A 351 -4.50 8.21 -2.54
N GLY A 352 -4.58 9.48 -2.92
CA GLY A 352 -4.45 10.63 -2.03
C GLY A 352 -3.07 11.28 -1.96
N TRP A 353 -2.05 10.73 -2.60
CA TRP A 353 -0.67 11.22 -2.56
C TRP A 353 -0.49 12.53 -3.32
N LEU A 354 0.09 13.54 -2.67
CA LEU A 354 0.40 14.85 -3.25
C LEU A 354 1.72 15.40 -2.68
N GLU A 355 2.32 16.39 -3.31
CA GLU A 355 3.57 17.07 -2.88
C GLU A 355 4.71 16.09 -2.53
N GLY A 356 4.95 15.09 -3.35
CA GLY A 356 6.01 14.11 -3.05
C GLY A 356 5.81 13.33 -1.75
N GLY A 357 4.57 13.19 -1.28
CA GLY A 357 4.23 12.45 -0.06
C GLY A 357 4.14 13.28 1.20
N LEU A 358 4.26 14.59 1.10
CA LEU A 358 4.07 15.48 2.24
C LEU A 358 2.58 15.72 2.56
N VAL A 359 1.70 15.54 1.58
CA VAL A 359 0.27 15.87 1.70
C VAL A 359 -0.61 14.70 1.31
N THR A 360 -1.65 14.41 2.10
CA THR A 360 -2.83 13.69 1.66
C THR A 360 -3.91 14.70 1.28
N SER A 361 -4.38 14.67 0.03
CA SER A 361 -5.48 15.54 -0.43
C SER A 361 -6.77 14.75 -0.57
N TYR A 362 -7.87 15.33 -0.10
CA TYR A 362 -9.22 14.77 -0.25
C TYR A 362 -9.61 14.64 -1.72
N GLU A 363 -9.39 15.71 -2.50
CA GLU A 363 -9.70 15.75 -3.93
C GLU A 363 -8.83 14.78 -4.71
N LYS A 364 -7.52 14.71 -4.38
CA LYS A 364 -6.60 13.75 -5.00
C LYS A 364 -7.00 12.32 -4.69
N MET A 365 -7.44 12.02 -3.45
CA MET A 365 -7.89 10.69 -3.08
C MET A 365 -9.05 10.23 -3.94
N VAL A 366 -10.04 11.06 -4.15
CA VAL A 366 -11.23 10.71 -4.96
C VAL A 366 -10.90 10.65 -6.44
N ALA A 367 -10.03 11.55 -6.95
CA ALA A 367 -9.54 11.48 -8.32
C ALA A 367 -8.73 10.20 -8.58
N ASP A 368 -7.92 9.78 -7.63
CA ASP A 368 -7.13 8.54 -7.73
C ASP A 368 -8.01 7.28 -7.61
N ILE A 369 -9.07 7.32 -6.79
CA ILE A 369 -10.07 6.25 -6.70
C ILE A 369 -10.73 6.05 -8.08
N GLU A 370 -11.08 7.14 -8.78
CA GLU A 370 -11.60 7.05 -10.15
C GLU A 370 -10.56 6.51 -11.13
N LEU A 371 -9.31 6.98 -11.06
CA LEU A 371 -8.21 6.48 -11.88
C LEU A 371 -7.98 4.97 -11.67
N LEU A 372 -8.03 4.53 -10.42
CA LEU A 372 -7.91 3.12 -10.07
C LEU A 372 -9.09 2.30 -10.63
N ASP A 373 -10.32 2.78 -10.45
CA ASP A 373 -11.52 2.12 -11.00
C ASP A 373 -11.46 2.01 -12.54
N LEU A 374 -10.97 3.05 -13.23
CA LEU A 374 -10.71 3.03 -14.67
C LEU A 374 -9.73 1.92 -15.05
N LEU A 375 -8.59 1.80 -14.34
CA LEU A 375 -7.59 0.76 -14.61
C LEU A 375 -8.13 -0.64 -14.33
N LEU A 376 -8.87 -0.82 -13.22
CA LEU A 376 -9.52 -2.08 -12.89
C LEU A 376 -10.50 -2.50 -13.99
N ARG A 377 -11.28 -1.57 -14.49
CA ARG A 377 -12.22 -1.82 -15.59
C ARG A 377 -11.51 -2.09 -16.91
N GLN A 378 -10.48 -1.33 -17.24
CA GLN A 378 -9.67 -1.49 -18.45
C GLN A 378 -9.02 -2.86 -18.53
N PHE A 379 -8.57 -3.42 -17.40
CA PHE A 379 -7.89 -4.70 -17.33
C PHE A 379 -8.78 -5.88 -16.94
N THR A 380 -10.09 -5.66 -16.80
CA THR A 380 -11.07 -6.74 -16.69
C THR A 380 -11.20 -7.45 -18.05
N PRO A 381 -11.09 -8.79 -18.09
CA PRO A 381 -11.23 -9.52 -19.34
C PRO A 381 -12.56 -9.24 -20.05
N LEU A 382 -12.50 -9.08 -21.38
CA LEU A 382 -13.72 -8.94 -22.19
C LEU A 382 -14.53 -10.22 -22.14
N ARG A 383 -15.83 -10.08 -21.92
CA ARG A 383 -16.79 -11.17 -22.09
C ARG A 383 -17.01 -11.39 -23.59
N ILE A 384 -16.74 -12.62 -24.08
CA ILE A 384 -16.91 -13.00 -25.48
C ILE A 384 -17.80 -14.21 -25.52
N ASP A 385 -19.11 -13.98 -25.77
CA ASP A 385 -20.14 -15.00 -25.96
C ASP A 385 -21.18 -14.50 -26.96
N ALA A 386 -22.17 -15.34 -27.26
CA ALA A 386 -23.20 -15.02 -28.25
C ALA A 386 -24.00 -13.74 -27.91
N ASP A 387 -24.28 -13.52 -26.64
CA ASP A 387 -24.99 -12.33 -26.15
C ASP A 387 -24.16 -11.05 -26.32
N ALA A 388 -22.88 -11.12 -25.97
CA ALA A 388 -21.94 -9.98 -26.11
C ALA A 388 -21.60 -9.67 -27.59
N ILE A 389 -21.61 -10.69 -28.48
CA ILE A 389 -21.45 -10.53 -29.94
C ILE A 389 -22.69 -9.87 -30.56
N ALA A 390 -23.85 -10.05 -29.95
CA ALA A 390 -25.12 -9.35 -30.29
C ALA A 390 -25.49 -9.43 -31.78
N PHE A 391 -25.39 -10.61 -32.42
CA PHE A 391 -25.70 -10.80 -33.85
C PHE A 391 -27.11 -10.29 -34.19
N ASP A 392 -28.11 -10.56 -33.36
CA ASP A 392 -29.49 -10.16 -33.58
C ASP A 392 -29.66 -8.63 -33.63
N ALA A 393 -28.90 -7.89 -32.82
CA ALA A 393 -28.90 -6.44 -32.88
C ALA A 393 -28.30 -5.90 -34.20
N HIS A 394 -27.28 -6.59 -34.73
CA HIS A 394 -26.74 -6.27 -36.05
C HIS A 394 -27.76 -6.57 -37.17
N ALA A 395 -28.50 -7.68 -37.08
CA ALA A 395 -29.54 -8.02 -38.01
C ALA A 395 -30.74 -7.07 -37.93
N GLU A 396 -31.15 -6.63 -36.71
CA GLU A 396 -32.21 -5.67 -36.47
C GLU A 396 -31.91 -4.30 -37.11
N VAL A 397 -30.70 -3.79 -36.90
CA VAL A 397 -30.31 -2.43 -37.37
C VAL A 397 -29.97 -2.42 -38.86
N GLY A 398 -29.37 -3.48 -39.37
CA GLY A 398 -28.97 -3.58 -40.77
C GLY A 398 -27.90 -2.54 -41.17
N HIS A 399 -27.99 -2.10 -42.45
CA HIS A 399 -27.02 -1.19 -43.02
C HIS A 399 -27.39 0.28 -42.79
N ALA A 400 -26.40 1.10 -42.45
CA ALA A 400 -26.51 2.55 -42.27
C ALA A 400 -27.54 3.04 -41.21
N GLY A 401 -28.00 2.15 -40.33
CA GLY A 401 -28.85 2.47 -39.18
C GLY A 401 -28.05 2.96 -37.95
N HIS A 402 -28.72 3.03 -36.82
CA HIS A 402 -28.09 3.33 -35.54
C HIS A 402 -28.67 2.43 -34.42
N PHE A 403 -27.84 2.12 -33.44
CA PHE A 403 -28.19 1.15 -32.38
C PHE A 403 -28.95 1.76 -31.19
N PHE A 404 -29.19 3.06 -31.12
CA PHE A 404 -29.85 3.69 -29.97
C PHE A 404 -31.24 3.12 -29.65
N GLY A 405 -31.97 2.67 -30.69
CA GLY A 405 -33.30 2.08 -30.53
C GLY A 405 -33.33 0.56 -30.49
N ALA A 406 -32.18 -0.12 -30.72
CA ALA A 406 -32.12 -1.55 -30.74
C ALA A 406 -32.43 -2.17 -29.37
N ALA A 407 -33.12 -3.28 -29.32
CA ALA A 407 -33.47 -3.98 -28.10
C ALA A 407 -32.25 -4.23 -27.21
N HIS A 408 -31.15 -4.73 -27.78
CA HIS A 408 -29.87 -4.94 -27.09
C HIS A 408 -29.35 -3.69 -26.38
N THR A 409 -29.42 -2.52 -27.02
CA THR A 409 -28.99 -1.24 -26.42
C THR A 409 -29.93 -0.81 -25.30
N LEU A 410 -31.27 -0.90 -25.51
CA LEU A 410 -32.27 -0.48 -24.54
C LEU A 410 -32.20 -1.30 -23.23
N GLU A 411 -31.82 -2.56 -23.32
CA GLU A 411 -31.65 -3.42 -22.15
C GLU A 411 -30.37 -3.08 -21.34
N ARG A 412 -29.33 -2.55 -22.00
CA ARG A 412 -27.95 -2.47 -21.43
C ARG A 412 -27.39 -1.05 -21.27
N PHE A 413 -28.04 0.00 -21.79
CA PHE A 413 -27.48 1.36 -21.85
C PHE A 413 -27.15 1.97 -20.49
N ARG A 414 -27.70 1.40 -19.39
CA ARG A 414 -27.46 1.92 -18.03
C ARG A 414 -26.15 1.44 -17.43
N ASP A 415 -25.65 0.27 -17.82
CA ASP A 415 -24.54 -0.44 -17.23
C ASP A 415 -23.49 -0.97 -18.23
N CYS A 416 -23.73 -0.76 -19.55
CA CYS A 416 -22.85 -1.28 -20.60
C CYS A 416 -21.46 -0.62 -20.64
N PHE A 417 -21.34 0.62 -20.22
CA PHE A 417 -20.10 1.39 -20.23
C PHE A 417 -19.71 1.87 -18.85
N TRP A 418 -18.39 1.91 -18.60
CA TRP A 418 -17.86 2.57 -17.41
C TRP A 418 -18.29 4.04 -17.38
N ARG A 419 -18.70 4.50 -16.21
CA ARG A 419 -19.09 5.89 -15.99
C ARG A 419 -18.14 6.51 -14.97
N PRO A 420 -17.48 7.62 -15.32
CA PRO A 420 -16.64 8.34 -14.38
C PRO A 420 -17.49 8.91 -13.24
N SER A 421 -16.89 8.95 -12.04
CA SER A 421 -17.49 9.55 -10.85
C SER A 421 -17.11 11.02 -10.66
N VAL A 422 -16.00 11.46 -11.27
CA VAL A 422 -15.43 12.81 -11.19
C VAL A 422 -15.28 13.43 -12.57
N ALA A 423 -14.74 12.71 -13.55
CA ALA A 423 -14.58 13.21 -14.91
C ALA A 423 -15.96 13.50 -15.55
N THR A 424 -16.01 14.37 -16.54
CA THR A 424 -17.25 14.71 -17.23
C THR A 424 -17.16 14.39 -18.73
N THR A 425 -18.27 13.96 -19.30
CA THR A 425 -18.49 13.81 -20.74
C THR A 425 -19.38 14.93 -21.30
N ASP A 426 -19.64 15.97 -20.52
CA ASP A 426 -20.45 17.10 -20.94
C ASP A 426 -19.80 17.84 -22.11
N ASN A 427 -20.63 18.26 -23.06
CA ASN A 427 -20.17 19.20 -24.06
C ASN A 427 -19.97 20.61 -23.47
N PHE A 428 -19.30 21.48 -24.23
CA PHE A 428 -18.92 22.82 -23.78
C PHE A 428 -20.11 23.64 -23.25
N ASP A 429 -21.28 23.57 -23.91
CA ASP A 429 -22.45 24.35 -23.52
C ASP A 429 -23.05 23.86 -22.21
N ARG A 430 -23.10 22.54 -21.98
CA ARG A 430 -23.57 21.94 -20.74
C ARG A 430 -22.62 22.24 -19.61
N TRP A 431 -21.32 22.06 -19.81
CA TRP A 431 -20.28 22.40 -18.85
C TRP A 431 -20.30 23.89 -18.48
N THR A 432 -20.53 24.79 -19.48
CA THR A 432 -20.65 26.24 -19.24
C THR A 432 -21.87 26.57 -18.39
N ARG A 433 -23.02 25.96 -18.67
CA ARG A 433 -24.23 26.13 -17.86
C ARG A 433 -24.09 25.62 -16.43
N ALA A 434 -23.27 24.59 -16.21
CA ALA A 434 -22.93 24.06 -14.90
C ALA A 434 -21.92 24.94 -14.13
N GLY A 435 -21.50 26.09 -14.65
CA GLY A 435 -20.56 26.98 -13.98
C GLY A 435 -19.09 26.70 -14.26
N ARG A 436 -18.78 25.87 -15.27
CA ARG A 436 -17.41 25.51 -15.69
C ARG A 436 -16.57 24.88 -14.58
N PRO A 437 -17.09 23.90 -13.80
CA PRO A 437 -16.32 23.28 -12.73
C PRO A 437 -15.11 22.57 -13.33
N ASP A 438 -13.92 22.83 -12.78
CA ASP A 438 -12.71 22.06 -13.10
C ASP A 438 -12.74 20.66 -12.44
N HIS A 439 -11.72 19.86 -12.66
CA HIS A 439 -11.65 18.49 -12.12
C HIS A 439 -11.58 18.50 -10.60
N ALA A 440 -10.80 19.39 -9.99
CA ALA A 440 -10.64 19.48 -8.54
C ALA A 440 -11.97 19.88 -7.85
N THR A 441 -12.72 20.82 -8.44
CA THR A 441 -14.06 21.22 -7.96
C THR A 441 -15.04 20.04 -7.96
N ARG A 442 -15.06 19.24 -9.03
CA ARG A 442 -15.92 18.05 -9.09
C ARG A 442 -15.47 16.97 -8.10
N ALA A 443 -14.16 16.78 -7.96
CA ALA A 443 -13.62 15.86 -6.97
C ALA A 443 -14.00 16.27 -5.54
N SER A 444 -13.98 17.57 -5.22
CA SER A 444 -14.40 18.09 -3.92
C SER A 444 -15.87 17.79 -3.62
N ALA A 445 -16.77 18.00 -4.60
CA ALA A 445 -18.18 17.62 -4.46
C ALA A 445 -18.33 16.09 -4.23
N ARG A 446 -17.57 15.29 -4.96
CA ARG A 446 -17.60 13.84 -4.80
C ARG A 446 -17.10 13.36 -3.44
N VAL A 447 -16.14 14.06 -2.82
CA VAL A 447 -15.72 13.80 -1.43
C VAL A 447 -16.91 13.92 -0.48
N ASP A 448 -17.69 15.01 -0.58
CA ASP A 448 -18.84 15.26 0.29
C ASP A 448 -19.92 14.18 0.09
N GLU A 449 -20.24 13.84 -1.16
CA GLU A 449 -21.17 12.75 -1.48
C GLU A 449 -20.77 11.41 -0.86
N LEU A 450 -19.49 11.04 -0.95
CA LEU A 450 -19.00 9.77 -0.40
C LEU A 450 -19.01 9.76 1.13
N LEU A 451 -18.70 10.89 1.78
CA LEU A 451 -18.76 11.01 3.23
C LEU A 451 -20.21 11.01 3.75
N GLU A 452 -21.14 11.64 3.03
CA GLU A 452 -22.58 11.62 3.36
C GLU A 452 -23.20 10.23 3.17
N ALA A 453 -22.76 9.48 2.15
CA ALA A 453 -23.22 8.13 1.87
C ALA A 453 -22.52 7.05 2.69
N TYR A 454 -21.52 7.42 3.50
CA TYR A 454 -20.77 6.46 4.29
C TYR A 454 -21.64 5.80 5.35
N GLU A 455 -21.63 4.47 5.38
CA GLU A 455 -22.23 3.65 6.42
C GLU A 455 -21.14 2.91 7.19
N ARG A 456 -21.13 3.06 8.50
CA ARG A 456 -20.18 2.36 9.36
C ARG A 456 -20.46 0.86 9.31
N PRO A 457 -19.46 0.01 8.96
CA PRO A 457 -19.63 -1.43 9.00
C PRO A 457 -19.96 -1.92 10.42
N PRO A 458 -20.80 -2.96 10.57
CA PRO A 458 -21.15 -3.49 11.88
C PRO A 458 -19.93 -4.03 12.62
N LEU A 459 -19.84 -3.75 13.91
CA LEU A 459 -18.88 -4.31 14.85
C LEU A 459 -19.69 -4.82 16.05
N ASP A 460 -19.33 -5.99 16.58
CA ASP A 460 -19.98 -6.54 17.76
C ASP A 460 -19.81 -5.61 18.97
N ASP A 461 -20.88 -5.33 19.67
CA ASP A 461 -20.90 -4.36 20.77
C ASP A 461 -19.95 -4.74 21.92
N ALA A 462 -19.78 -6.03 22.20
CA ALA A 462 -18.86 -6.49 23.23
C ALA A 462 -17.39 -6.31 22.81
N ILE A 463 -17.08 -6.57 21.55
CA ILE A 463 -15.74 -6.34 20.98
C ILE A 463 -15.45 -4.83 20.99
N GLU A 464 -16.41 -3.99 20.57
CA GLU A 464 -16.23 -2.53 20.58
C GLU A 464 -16.00 -2.01 21.99
N ALA A 465 -16.76 -2.49 22.98
CA ALA A 465 -16.59 -2.11 24.39
C ALA A 465 -15.23 -2.51 24.93
N GLU A 466 -14.78 -3.75 24.69
CA GLU A 466 -13.46 -4.25 25.13
C GLU A 466 -12.33 -3.44 24.47
N LEU A 467 -12.46 -3.10 23.17
CA LEU A 467 -11.49 -2.30 22.44
C LEU A 467 -11.37 -0.90 23.05
N ILE A 468 -12.49 -0.24 23.34
CA ILE A 468 -12.53 1.09 23.97
C ILE A 468 -11.88 1.02 25.36
N GLU A 469 -12.25 0.03 26.20
CA GLU A 469 -11.67 -0.14 27.53
C GLU A 469 -10.15 -0.36 27.47
N PHE A 470 -9.68 -1.17 26.52
CA PHE A 470 -8.25 -1.38 26.30
C PHE A 470 -7.54 -0.07 25.95
N VAL A 471 -8.05 0.68 24.97
CA VAL A 471 -7.44 1.93 24.52
C VAL A 471 -7.41 2.97 25.64
N GLU A 472 -8.51 3.16 26.39
CA GLU A 472 -8.57 4.09 27.53
C GLU A 472 -7.58 3.73 28.64
N ARG A 473 -7.48 2.43 28.98
CA ARG A 473 -6.55 1.94 30.00
C ARG A 473 -5.11 2.16 29.54
N ARG A 474 -4.80 1.73 28.32
CA ARG A 474 -3.45 1.80 27.79
C ARG A 474 -2.93 3.23 27.63
N ALA A 475 -3.76 4.15 27.18
CA ALA A 475 -3.42 5.56 27.11
C ALA A 475 -3.10 6.17 28.49
N ARG A 476 -3.85 5.80 29.53
CA ARG A 476 -3.54 6.20 30.92
C ARG A 476 -2.19 5.64 31.42
N GLU A 477 -1.87 4.40 31.05
CA GLU A 477 -0.58 3.78 31.36
C GLU A 477 0.59 4.51 30.69
N LEU A 478 0.37 5.03 29.48
CA LEU A 478 1.33 5.82 28.71
C LEU A 478 1.41 7.28 29.15
N GLY A 479 0.58 7.72 30.13
CA GLY A 479 0.59 9.06 30.68
C GLY A 479 -0.27 10.10 29.95
N ASP A 480 -0.96 9.70 28.89
CA ASP A 480 -1.79 10.57 28.05
C ASP A 480 -3.26 10.10 28.07
N PRO A 481 -4.06 10.44 29.11
CA PRO A 481 -5.46 10.06 29.16
C PRO A 481 -6.25 10.65 27.98
N ILE A 482 -7.04 9.81 27.33
CA ILE A 482 -7.83 10.16 26.16
C ILE A 482 -9.19 10.73 26.58
N ASP A 483 -9.62 11.81 25.92
CA ASP A 483 -11.02 12.22 25.96
C ASP A 483 -11.87 11.13 25.26
N ARG A 484 -12.86 10.62 26.00
CA ARG A 484 -13.76 9.57 25.52
C ARG A 484 -14.52 9.97 24.24
N ALA A 485 -14.71 11.25 24.00
CA ALA A 485 -15.31 11.76 22.79
C ALA A 485 -14.51 11.40 21.52
N LEU A 486 -13.18 11.19 21.64
CA LEU A 486 -12.33 10.74 20.52
C LEU A 486 -12.53 9.24 20.18
N LEU A 487 -13.12 8.47 21.09
CA LEU A 487 -13.36 7.03 20.94
C LEU A 487 -14.75 6.73 20.35
N GLY A 488 -15.59 7.75 20.24
CA GLY A 488 -16.98 7.68 19.76
C GLY A 488 -17.19 7.58 18.26
#